data_663fa04bf39b7490bdc0212cb90e6831
#
_entry.id   663fa04bf39b7490bdc0212cb90e6831
#
_cell.length_a   1.000
_cell.length_b   1.000
_cell.length_c   1.000
_cell.angle_alpha   90.00
_cell.angle_beta   90.00
_cell.angle_gamma   90.00
#
_symmetry.space_group_name_H-M   'P 1'
#
loop_
_entity.id
_entity.type
_entity.pdbx_description
1 polymer ?
#
loop_
_entity_poly.entity_id
_entity_poly.type
_entity_poly.pdbx_seq_one_letter_code
_entity_poly.pdbx_strand_id
1 'polypeptide(L)'
;MLRDAAISLSLANLCFVKVWGKALSGAGAYFTEFRIAYAAIMIDVLLLAIVFLAGITIARRIGKSKALTIAHWSFLLALLTVINGVTLLALTLSGVNFSTWLGRSPAYFTGLAFTFALIALVVKTRTVVVRIAPRVILALLPCVPITFSQAVLKLAKDVGVVHAESKPFAPANSPRRKPATRVVWIIFDEMDQRLSFDGRPTTIELPELDRLRSESVYAENAYPPAPLTYMSMPALITGRLVAKVTPVSNDELLLRFDQAQKDVTWSSQPNVFSEARASGFNTGLAGWCHPYCEVIGSNLSQCEVVKEKGNDEITLKSSMFSQAERLVSTIPLVPQVAIPITQRVNFVNRIVTATERQKYTARYRRVLDASLKEAVDTNLDLVFVHSPAPHPPGIYDRARNELSLASHNSYIDNLELVDRTLGELRRAMESAGLWDNSTVIVSADHWWRSDMWRRGPFWTPEDAGVAGATMDHRIPFLLKLAGQHEQLTYQAGFNTVLTHNLVLALMRGELSDPRSVAAWLDRNRSITDSPYNQDELLP
;
A
#
# COMPACT_ATOMS: atom_id res chain seq x y z
N MET A 1 44.25 8.80 -15.02
CA MET A 1 43.08 9.62 -14.64
C MET A 1 41.77 9.14 -15.30
N LEU A 2 41.65 9.11 -16.63
CA LEU A 2 40.43 8.62 -17.33
C LEU A 2 40.04 7.19 -16.94
N ARG A 3 41.00 6.26 -16.90
CA ARG A 3 40.74 4.87 -16.45
C ARG A 3 40.20 4.77 -15.02
N ASP A 4 40.76 5.59 -14.12
CA ASP A 4 40.31 5.57 -12.71
C ASP A 4 38.90 6.17 -12.57
N ALA A 5 38.61 7.22 -13.35
CA ALA A 5 37.27 7.79 -13.40
C ALA A 5 36.24 6.78 -13.94
N ALA A 6 36.59 6.06 -15.01
CA ALA A 6 35.74 5.01 -15.61
C ALA A 6 35.49 3.86 -14.62
N ILE A 7 36.51 3.40 -13.91
CA ILE A 7 36.37 2.36 -12.87
C ILE A 7 35.51 2.86 -11.72
N SER A 8 35.73 4.10 -11.24
CA SER A 8 34.96 4.70 -10.15
C SER A 8 33.47 4.83 -10.50
N LEU A 9 33.17 5.28 -11.71
CA LEU A 9 31.81 5.44 -12.19
C LEU A 9 31.10 4.08 -12.36
N SER A 10 31.76 3.12 -12.99
CA SER A 10 31.22 1.77 -13.15
C SER A 10 30.97 1.09 -11.79
N LEU A 11 31.95 1.17 -10.87
CA LEU A 11 31.82 0.59 -9.53
C LEU A 11 30.68 1.24 -8.73
N ALA A 12 30.56 2.56 -8.77
CA ALA A 12 29.47 3.28 -8.12
C ALA A 12 28.10 2.83 -8.67
N ASN A 13 27.94 2.76 -9.98
CA ASN A 13 26.73 2.30 -10.61
C ASN A 13 26.37 0.85 -10.20
N LEU A 14 27.37 -0.04 -10.15
CA LEU A 14 27.19 -1.42 -9.71
C LEU A 14 26.82 -1.54 -8.23
N CYS A 15 27.33 -0.66 -7.36
CA CYS A 15 26.89 -0.62 -5.95
C CYS A 15 25.38 -0.36 -5.81
N PHE A 16 24.78 0.39 -6.74
CA PHE A 16 23.36 0.68 -6.79
C PHE A 16 22.53 -0.39 -7.53
N VAL A 17 23.09 -1.55 -7.92
CA VAL A 17 22.41 -2.56 -8.73
C VAL A 17 21.06 -3.02 -8.16
N LYS A 18 20.95 -3.23 -6.85
CA LYS A 18 19.69 -3.57 -6.18
C LYS A 18 18.70 -2.41 -6.21
N VAL A 19 19.18 -1.19 -6.01
CA VAL A 19 18.37 0.04 -6.06
C VAL A 19 17.84 0.26 -7.46
N TRP A 20 18.69 0.13 -8.49
CA TRP A 20 18.29 0.15 -9.89
C TRP A 20 17.28 -0.94 -10.23
N GLY A 21 17.54 -2.17 -9.80
CA GLY A 21 16.63 -3.30 -10.02
C GLY A 21 15.23 -3.00 -9.51
N LYS A 22 15.11 -2.50 -8.28
CA LYS A 22 13.82 -2.10 -7.71
C LYS A 22 13.18 -0.93 -8.46
N ALA A 23 13.95 0.11 -8.78
CA ALA A 23 13.45 1.28 -9.49
C ALA A 23 13.02 0.96 -10.93
N LEU A 24 13.77 0.12 -11.66
CA LEU A 24 13.49 -0.20 -13.05
C LEU A 24 12.46 -1.31 -13.25
N SER A 25 12.26 -2.20 -12.27
CA SER A 25 11.26 -3.28 -12.33
C SER A 25 9.82 -2.81 -12.17
N GLY A 26 9.60 -1.60 -11.64
CA GLY A 26 8.25 -1.09 -11.41
C GLY A 26 7.51 -1.79 -10.27
N ALA A 27 8.20 -2.53 -9.39
CA ALA A 27 7.60 -3.19 -8.25
C ALA A 27 7.29 -2.19 -7.12
N GLY A 28 6.06 -1.84 -6.97
CA GLY A 28 5.54 -0.97 -5.88
C GLY A 28 4.21 -0.35 -6.28
N ALA A 29 3.38 -0.08 -5.29
CA ALA A 29 2.14 0.63 -5.49
C ALA A 29 2.40 2.13 -5.52
N TYR A 30 1.71 2.84 -6.35
CA TYR A 30 1.83 4.27 -6.62
C TYR A 30 3.21 4.92 -6.44
N PHE A 31 3.71 5.46 -7.51
CA PHE A 31 5.07 5.98 -7.64
C PHE A 31 5.17 7.47 -7.32
N THR A 32 4.88 7.89 -6.12
CA THR A 32 5.16 9.27 -5.70
C THR A 32 6.64 9.64 -5.77
N GLU A 33 7.54 8.65 -5.89
CA GLU A 33 8.99 8.87 -5.87
C GLU A 33 9.69 8.75 -7.24
N PHE A 34 9.02 8.28 -8.31
CA PHE A 34 9.78 7.77 -9.47
C PHE A 34 10.59 8.80 -10.22
N ARG A 35 10.02 9.94 -10.59
CA ARG A 35 10.80 10.98 -11.29
C ARG A 35 11.96 11.45 -10.44
N ILE A 36 11.67 11.82 -9.21
CA ILE A 36 12.67 12.31 -8.27
C ILE A 36 13.64 11.18 -7.89
N ALA A 37 13.16 9.93 -7.76
CA ALA A 37 14.00 8.78 -7.44
C ALA A 37 15.01 8.46 -8.56
N TYR A 38 14.62 8.49 -9.84
CA TYR A 38 15.58 8.28 -10.93
C TYR A 38 16.66 9.35 -10.95
N ALA A 39 16.27 10.62 -10.81
CA ALA A 39 17.22 11.72 -10.70
C ALA A 39 18.12 11.57 -9.47
N ALA A 40 17.53 11.22 -8.31
CA ALA A 40 18.27 10.99 -7.08
C ALA A 40 19.29 9.85 -7.21
N ILE A 41 18.91 8.69 -7.78
CA ILE A 41 19.84 7.56 -7.98
C ILE A 41 20.98 7.97 -8.91
N MET A 42 20.68 8.67 -10.01
CA MET A 42 21.74 9.14 -10.94
C MET A 42 22.72 10.07 -10.22
N ILE A 43 22.23 11.01 -9.42
CA ILE A 43 23.07 11.94 -8.65
C ILE A 43 23.88 11.18 -7.60
N ASP A 44 23.27 10.26 -6.87
CA ASP A 44 23.96 9.47 -5.84
C ASP A 44 25.06 8.59 -6.44
N VAL A 45 24.83 7.99 -7.62
CA VAL A 45 25.86 7.26 -8.37
C VAL A 45 27.02 8.17 -8.74
N LEU A 46 26.74 9.38 -9.23
CA LEU A 46 27.79 10.34 -9.58
C LEU A 46 28.57 10.82 -8.37
N LEU A 47 27.88 11.11 -7.27
CA LEU A 47 28.52 11.50 -5.99
C LEU A 47 29.43 10.38 -5.46
N LEU A 48 28.94 9.14 -5.45
CA LEU A 48 29.73 7.99 -5.01
C LEU A 48 30.94 7.76 -5.92
N ALA A 49 30.78 7.96 -7.24
CA ALA A 49 31.91 7.88 -8.19
C ALA A 49 32.98 8.95 -7.91
N ILE A 50 32.57 10.17 -7.58
CA ILE A 50 33.48 11.25 -7.17
C ILE A 50 34.22 10.87 -5.89
N VAL A 51 33.53 10.32 -4.90
CA VAL A 51 34.14 9.85 -3.64
C VAL A 51 35.18 8.77 -3.91
N PHE A 52 34.88 7.78 -4.76
CA PHE A 52 35.85 6.74 -5.12
C PHE A 52 37.05 7.31 -5.87
N LEU A 53 36.83 8.20 -6.85
CA LEU A 53 37.91 8.83 -7.62
C LEU A 53 38.81 9.69 -6.72
N ALA A 54 38.21 10.49 -5.82
CA ALA A 54 38.94 11.30 -4.87
C ALA A 54 39.77 10.41 -3.92
N GLY A 55 39.18 9.35 -3.39
CA GLY A 55 39.87 8.39 -2.52
C GLY A 55 41.09 7.74 -3.19
N ILE A 56 40.94 7.28 -4.43
CA ILE A 56 42.06 6.72 -5.24
C ILE A 56 43.14 7.77 -5.47
N THR A 57 42.76 8.99 -5.86
CA THR A 57 43.69 10.07 -6.19
C THR A 57 44.47 10.52 -4.95
N ILE A 58 43.77 10.69 -3.81
CA ILE A 58 44.38 11.07 -2.53
C ILE A 58 45.34 9.97 -2.06
N ALA A 59 44.91 8.69 -2.10
CA ALA A 59 45.75 7.58 -1.68
C ALA A 59 47.07 7.50 -2.48
N ARG A 60 47.01 7.76 -3.78
CA ARG A 60 48.19 7.80 -4.65
C ARG A 60 49.08 9.02 -4.38
N ARG A 61 48.50 10.19 -4.13
CA ARG A 61 49.29 11.42 -3.81
C ARG A 61 50.00 11.33 -2.47
N ILE A 62 49.36 10.80 -1.47
CA ILE A 62 49.95 10.65 -0.13
C ILE A 62 51.08 9.61 -0.18
N GLY A 63 50.95 8.55 -1.01
CA GLY A 63 51.98 7.53 -1.22
C GLY A 63 52.30 6.68 0.03
N LYS A 64 51.69 6.96 1.19
CA LYS A 64 51.93 6.24 2.44
C LYS A 64 51.25 4.87 2.42
N SER A 65 51.90 3.84 2.94
CA SER A 65 51.37 2.46 2.95
C SER A 65 49.98 2.36 3.58
N LYS A 66 49.72 3.12 4.63
CA LYS A 66 48.39 3.18 5.30
C LYS A 66 47.29 3.71 4.37
N ALA A 67 47.52 4.77 3.58
CA ALA A 67 46.53 5.33 2.68
C ALA A 67 46.17 4.34 1.55
N LEU A 68 47.18 3.66 0.99
CA LEU A 68 46.98 2.62 0.00
C LEU A 68 46.22 1.40 0.59
N THR A 69 46.52 1.03 1.82
CA THR A 69 45.79 -0.04 2.52
C THR A 69 44.32 0.32 2.72
N ILE A 70 44.00 1.53 3.15
CA ILE A 70 42.61 2.01 3.29
C ILE A 70 41.90 1.97 1.94
N ALA A 71 42.51 2.47 0.88
CA ALA A 71 41.91 2.43 -0.46
C ALA A 71 41.63 1.00 -0.93
N HIS A 72 42.52 0.05 -0.67
CA HIS A 72 42.30 -1.37 -0.96
C HIS A 72 41.11 -1.96 -0.21
N TRP A 73 41.00 -1.71 1.09
CA TRP A 73 39.88 -2.22 1.89
C TRP A 73 38.55 -1.57 1.51
N SER A 74 38.54 -0.27 1.21
CA SER A 74 37.37 0.42 0.68
C SER A 74 36.91 -0.16 -0.67
N PHE A 75 37.84 -0.48 -1.55
CA PHE A 75 37.56 -1.15 -2.83
C PHE A 75 36.96 -2.55 -2.62
N LEU A 76 37.53 -3.35 -1.70
CA LEU A 76 37.00 -4.68 -1.38
C LEU A 76 35.61 -4.61 -0.76
N LEU A 77 35.36 -3.63 0.09
CA LEU A 77 34.03 -3.40 0.67
C LEU A 77 33.01 -3.04 -0.41
N ALA A 78 33.36 -2.13 -1.32
CA ALA A 78 32.51 -1.78 -2.45
C ALA A 78 32.19 -3.00 -3.34
N LEU A 79 33.21 -3.83 -3.62
CA LEU A 79 33.02 -5.06 -4.38
C LEU A 79 32.11 -6.06 -3.68
N LEU A 80 32.26 -6.23 -2.38
CA LEU A 80 31.37 -7.07 -1.56
C LEU A 80 29.94 -6.54 -1.56
N THR A 81 29.77 -5.21 -1.54
CA THR A 81 28.45 -4.56 -1.67
C THR A 81 27.80 -4.86 -3.03
N VAL A 82 28.58 -4.82 -4.13
CA VAL A 82 28.11 -5.20 -5.47
C VAL A 82 27.64 -6.66 -5.49
N ILE A 83 28.48 -7.58 -5.00
CA ILE A 83 28.15 -9.02 -4.99
C ILE A 83 26.87 -9.26 -4.18
N ASN A 84 26.78 -8.68 -2.98
CA ASN A 84 25.59 -8.81 -2.14
C ASN A 84 24.36 -8.19 -2.81
N GLY A 85 24.50 -7.02 -3.45
CA GLY A 85 23.43 -6.34 -4.18
C GLY A 85 22.89 -7.19 -5.35
N VAL A 86 23.78 -7.80 -6.13
CA VAL A 86 23.40 -8.71 -7.22
C VAL A 86 22.70 -9.96 -6.68
N THR A 87 23.23 -10.55 -5.60
CA THR A 87 22.62 -11.73 -4.97
C THR A 87 21.21 -11.42 -4.47
N LEU A 88 21.04 -10.32 -3.74
CA LEU A 88 19.74 -9.90 -3.24
C LEU A 88 18.75 -9.59 -4.36
N LEU A 89 19.20 -8.95 -5.45
CA LEU A 89 18.37 -8.70 -6.62
C LEU A 89 17.95 -10.00 -7.30
N ALA A 90 18.90 -10.93 -7.51
CA ALA A 90 18.61 -12.23 -8.12
C ALA A 90 17.59 -13.03 -7.29
N LEU A 91 17.73 -13.05 -5.96
CA LEU A 91 16.76 -13.69 -5.06
C LEU A 91 15.37 -13.05 -5.14
N THR A 92 15.32 -11.71 -5.22
CA THR A 92 14.06 -10.98 -5.38
C THR A 92 13.38 -11.32 -6.71
N LEU A 93 14.13 -11.37 -7.81
CA LEU A 93 13.59 -11.66 -9.14
C LEU A 93 13.20 -13.12 -9.35
N SER A 94 13.87 -14.05 -8.66
CA SER A 94 13.55 -15.48 -8.75
C SER A 94 12.37 -15.90 -7.88
N GLY A 95 11.86 -15.03 -7.01
CA GLY A 95 10.83 -15.36 -6.03
C GLY A 95 11.28 -16.38 -4.96
N VAL A 96 12.56 -16.76 -4.92
CA VAL A 96 13.08 -17.72 -3.95
C VAL A 96 13.14 -17.10 -2.57
N ASN A 97 12.33 -17.62 -1.67
CA ASN A 97 12.33 -17.22 -0.27
C ASN A 97 12.85 -18.37 0.60
N PHE A 98 14.13 -18.34 0.96
CA PHE A 98 14.73 -19.39 1.79
C PHE A 98 14.06 -19.56 3.16
N SER A 99 13.38 -18.55 3.67
CA SER A 99 12.68 -18.67 4.95
C SER A 99 11.45 -19.57 4.89
N THR A 100 10.85 -19.74 3.72
CA THR A 100 9.73 -20.68 3.52
C THR A 100 10.20 -22.15 3.51
N TRP A 101 11.42 -22.39 3.04
CA TRP A 101 11.99 -23.74 2.94
C TRP A 101 12.67 -24.22 4.22
N LEU A 102 13.41 -23.35 4.90
CA LEU A 102 14.28 -23.70 6.02
C LEU A 102 13.73 -23.22 7.37
N GLY A 103 12.66 -22.42 7.37
CA GLY A 103 12.26 -21.64 8.54
C GLY A 103 13.13 -20.40 8.75
N ARG A 104 12.67 -19.45 9.55
CA ARG A 104 13.31 -18.13 9.70
C ARG A 104 14.70 -18.18 10.31
N SER A 105 14.86 -18.90 11.43
CA SER A 105 16.14 -18.95 12.14
C SER A 105 17.22 -19.69 11.35
N PRO A 106 17.00 -20.89 10.78
CA PRO A 106 17.98 -21.54 9.93
C PRO A 106 18.33 -20.75 8.67
N ALA A 107 17.35 -20.12 7.99
CA ALA A 107 17.60 -19.28 6.82
C ALA A 107 18.48 -18.08 7.15
N TYR A 108 18.26 -17.44 8.31
CA TYR A 108 19.08 -16.34 8.80
C TYR A 108 20.53 -16.78 9.03
N PHE A 109 20.74 -17.88 9.77
CA PHE A 109 22.09 -18.39 10.05
C PHE A 109 22.79 -18.87 8.78
N THR A 110 22.07 -19.49 7.82
CA THR A 110 22.61 -19.89 6.52
C THR A 110 23.07 -18.66 5.72
N GLY A 111 22.26 -17.60 5.66
CA GLY A 111 22.61 -16.35 5.00
C GLY A 111 23.82 -15.68 5.65
N LEU A 112 23.89 -15.68 6.98
CA LEU A 112 25.01 -15.15 7.73
C LEU A 112 26.31 -15.96 7.46
N ALA A 113 26.24 -17.29 7.52
CA ALA A 113 27.36 -18.18 7.20
C ALA A 113 27.87 -17.98 5.77
N PHE A 114 26.95 -17.88 4.79
CA PHE A 114 27.30 -17.59 3.40
C PHE A 114 28.02 -16.23 3.27
N THR A 115 27.51 -15.20 3.94
CA THR A 115 28.14 -13.86 3.95
C THR A 115 29.54 -13.90 4.53
N PHE A 116 29.74 -14.57 5.67
CA PHE A 116 31.08 -14.75 6.25
C PHE A 116 32.01 -15.55 5.35
N ALA A 117 31.53 -16.64 4.73
CA ALA A 117 32.32 -17.42 3.79
C ALA A 117 32.77 -16.59 2.57
N LEU A 118 31.88 -15.76 2.04
CA LEU A 118 32.17 -14.83 0.94
C LEU A 118 33.22 -13.80 1.35
N ILE A 119 33.06 -13.18 2.52
CA ILE A 119 34.06 -12.24 3.06
C ILE A 119 35.43 -12.91 3.23
N ALA A 120 35.46 -14.09 3.84
CA ALA A 120 36.68 -14.87 4.05
C ALA A 120 37.35 -15.22 2.71
N LEU A 121 36.57 -15.62 1.70
CA LEU A 121 37.07 -15.92 0.34
C LEU A 121 37.69 -14.67 -0.30
N VAL A 122 37.00 -13.54 -0.27
CA VAL A 122 37.49 -12.27 -0.86
C VAL A 122 38.76 -11.81 -0.14
N VAL A 123 38.82 -11.91 1.20
CA VAL A 123 39.99 -11.56 2.00
C VAL A 123 41.17 -12.50 1.70
N LYS A 124 40.92 -13.82 1.62
CA LYS A 124 41.94 -14.83 1.30
C LYS A 124 42.50 -14.62 -0.11
N THR A 125 41.66 -14.29 -1.07
CA THR A 125 42.03 -14.11 -2.49
C THR A 125 42.28 -12.66 -2.87
N ARG A 126 42.40 -11.75 -1.91
CA ARG A 126 42.47 -10.29 -2.11
C ARG A 126 43.48 -9.82 -3.15
N THR A 127 44.65 -10.45 -3.23
CA THR A 127 45.70 -10.12 -4.21
C THR A 127 45.29 -10.37 -5.66
N VAL A 128 44.55 -11.46 -5.89
CA VAL A 128 43.97 -11.82 -7.17
C VAL A 128 42.81 -10.90 -7.51
N VAL A 129 41.90 -10.72 -6.53
CA VAL A 129 40.71 -9.87 -6.65
C VAL A 129 41.10 -8.44 -7.03
N VAL A 130 42.04 -7.81 -6.35
CA VAL A 130 42.49 -6.44 -6.64
C VAL A 130 43.12 -6.30 -8.02
N ARG A 131 43.68 -7.37 -8.60
CA ARG A 131 44.22 -7.36 -9.96
C ARG A 131 43.15 -7.54 -11.01
N ILE A 132 42.18 -8.41 -10.81
CA ILE A 132 41.16 -8.79 -11.81
C ILE A 132 39.94 -7.88 -11.76
N ALA A 133 39.42 -7.59 -10.60
CA ALA A 133 38.15 -6.85 -10.42
C ALA A 133 38.15 -5.48 -11.16
N PRO A 134 39.19 -4.66 -11.14
CA PRO A 134 39.20 -3.40 -11.91
C PRO A 134 39.03 -3.59 -13.41
N ARG A 135 39.49 -4.73 -13.97
CA ARG A 135 39.32 -5.04 -15.40
C ARG A 135 37.87 -5.44 -15.68
N VAL A 136 37.30 -6.26 -14.82
CA VAL A 136 35.87 -6.68 -14.91
C VAL A 136 34.96 -5.47 -14.75
N ILE A 137 35.20 -4.61 -13.74
CA ILE A 137 34.44 -3.39 -13.51
C ILE A 137 34.52 -2.46 -14.73
N LEU A 138 35.69 -2.32 -15.34
CA LEU A 138 35.85 -1.53 -16.55
C LEU A 138 35.08 -2.14 -17.73
N ALA A 139 35.08 -3.45 -17.87
CA ALA A 139 34.30 -4.15 -18.91
C ALA A 139 32.77 -3.98 -18.72
N LEU A 140 32.32 -3.75 -17.48
CA LEU A 140 30.92 -3.46 -17.13
C LEU A 140 30.55 -1.96 -17.23
N LEU A 141 31.48 -1.09 -17.66
CA LEU A 141 31.19 0.34 -17.86
C LEU A 141 29.96 0.60 -18.76
N PRO A 142 29.69 -0.19 -19.83
CA PRO A 142 28.48 -0.02 -20.66
C PRO A 142 27.16 -0.13 -19.87
N CYS A 143 27.16 -0.76 -18.70
CA CYS A 143 25.97 -0.79 -17.83
C CYS A 143 25.56 0.61 -17.36
N VAL A 144 26.49 1.57 -17.26
CA VAL A 144 26.18 2.94 -16.84
C VAL A 144 25.27 3.65 -17.83
N PRO A 145 25.62 3.82 -19.12
CA PRO A 145 24.74 4.45 -20.09
C PRO A 145 23.42 3.67 -20.26
N ILE A 146 23.40 2.35 -20.08
CA ILE A 146 22.17 1.55 -20.15
C ILE A 146 21.24 1.92 -19.02
N THR A 147 21.68 1.90 -17.76
CA THR A 147 20.83 2.24 -16.61
C THR A 147 20.40 3.69 -16.64
N PHE A 148 21.29 4.61 -17.00
CA PHE A 148 20.97 6.04 -17.09
C PHE A 148 19.99 6.34 -18.24
N SER A 149 20.17 5.76 -19.41
CA SER A 149 19.22 5.95 -20.52
C SER A 149 17.85 5.34 -20.20
N GLN A 150 17.78 4.18 -19.55
CA GLN A 150 16.50 3.62 -19.08
C GLN A 150 15.82 4.54 -18.07
N ALA A 151 16.57 5.13 -17.14
CA ALA A 151 16.06 6.10 -16.19
C ALA A 151 15.55 7.36 -16.89
N VAL A 152 16.32 7.91 -17.85
CA VAL A 152 15.92 9.08 -18.65
C VAL A 152 14.70 8.79 -19.52
N LEU A 153 14.62 7.61 -20.15
CA LEU A 153 13.45 7.21 -20.94
C LEU A 153 12.20 7.08 -20.08
N LYS A 154 12.32 6.57 -18.86
CA LYS A 154 11.19 6.55 -17.91
C LYS A 154 10.82 7.96 -17.46
N LEU A 155 11.79 8.82 -17.16
CA LEU A 155 11.56 10.24 -16.89
C LEU A 155 10.81 10.93 -18.04
N ALA A 156 11.19 10.67 -19.30
CA ALA A 156 10.59 11.28 -20.49
C ALA A 156 9.18 10.73 -20.79
N LYS A 157 8.93 9.43 -20.61
CA LYS A 157 7.61 8.83 -20.83
C LYS A 157 6.55 9.41 -19.88
N ASP A 158 6.93 9.69 -18.64
CA ASP A 158 6.03 10.32 -17.68
C ASP A 158 5.70 11.80 -18.01
N VAL A 159 6.53 12.49 -18.79
CA VAL A 159 6.25 13.89 -19.22
C VAL A 159 5.11 13.94 -20.25
N GLY A 160 4.84 12.85 -20.97
CA GLY A 160 3.78 12.77 -21.99
C GLY A 160 2.37 12.55 -21.43
N VAL A 161 2.24 12.12 -20.18
CA VAL A 161 0.94 11.98 -19.50
C VAL A 161 0.65 13.30 -18.77
N VAL A 162 0.12 14.27 -19.50
CA VAL A 162 -0.44 15.49 -18.90
C VAL A 162 -1.67 15.04 -18.13
N HIS A 163 -1.54 14.87 -16.81
CA HIS A 163 -2.70 14.76 -15.94
C HIS A 163 -3.40 16.12 -15.97
N ALA A 164 -4.50 16.22 -16.70
CA ALA A 164 -5.46 17.26 -16.45
C ALA A 164 -5.85 17.09 -14.98
N GLU A 165 -5.57 18.08 -14.13
CA GLU A 165 -6.18 18.14 -12.79
C GLU A 165 -7.67 17.94 -13.01
N SER A 166 -8.19 16.78 -12.63
CA SER A 166 -9.60 16.51 -12.72
C SER A 166 -10.28 17.33 -11.62
N LYS A 167 -10.69 18.55 -11.99
CA LYS A 167 -11.49 19.38 -11.10
C LYS A 167 -12.81 18.66 -10.83
N PRO A 168 -13.24 18.56 -9.57
CA PRO A 168 -14.56 18.05 -9.24
C PRO A 168 -15.60 18.77 -10.08
N PHE A 169 -16.58 18.04 -10.54
CA PHE A 169 -17.63 18.60 -11.36
C PHE A 169 -18.57 19.46 -10.50
N ALA A 170 -19.05 20.57 -11.04
CA ALA A 170 -20.14 21.28 -10.39
C ALA A 170 -21.36 20.36 -10.24
N PRO A 171 -22.06 20.38 -9.09
CA PRO A 171 -23.28 19.60 -8.89
C PRO A 171 -24.23 19.78 -10.07
N ALA A 172 -24.85 18.69 -10.52
CA ALA A 172 -25.82 18.76 -11.58
C ALA A 172 -27.06 19.52 -11.05
N ASN A 173 -27.37 20.67 -11.62
CA ASN A 173 -28.61 21.41 -11.37
C ASN A 173 -29.81 20.74 -12.05
N SER A 174 -29.76 19.45 -12.31
CA SER A 174 -30.86 18.73 -12.94
C SER A 174 -32.00 18.52 -11.95
N PRO A 175 -33.26 18.73 -12.35
CA PRO A 175 -34.39 18.45 -11.47
C PRO A 175 -34.35 16.97 -11.06
N ARG A 176 -34.26 16.71 -9.73
CA ARG A 176 -34.23 15.37 -9.15
C ARG A 176 -35.36 14.52 -9.72
N ARG A 177 -35.05 13.42 -10.38
CA ARG A 177 -36.01 12.34 -10.61
C ARG A 177 -36.36 11.72 -9.26
N LYS A 178 -37.65 11.65 -8.94
CA LYS A 178 -38.17 11.08 -7.68
C LYS A 178 -37.91 9.59 -7.57
N PRO A 179 -37.88 9.10 -6.32
CA PRO A 179 -37.05 9.48 -5.18
C PRO A 179 -35.79 8.64 -5.20
N ALA A 180 -34.67 9.27 -5.52
CA ALA A 180 -33.38 8.63 -5.37
C ALA A 180 -33.18 8.28 -3.88
N THR A 181 -32.87 7.04 -3.58
CA THR A 181 -32.40 6.63 -2.26
C THR A 181 -30.97 7.12 -2.12
N ARG A 182 -30.71 7.94 -1.11
CA ARG A 182 -29.35 8.34 -0.77
C ARG A 182 -28.59 7.14 -0.27
N VAL A 183 -27.38 6.93 -0.79
CA VAL A 183 -26.50 5.82 -0.39
C VAL A 183 -25.21 6.36 0.23
N VAL A 184 -24.86 5.88 1.41
CA VAL A 184 -23.57 6.09 2.07
C VAL A 184 -22.83 4.76 2.10
N TRP A 185 -21.77 4.64 1.32
CA TRP A 185 -20.97 3.42 1.20
C TRP A 185 -19.62 3.61 1.88
N ILE A 186 -19.43 2.91 2.99
CA ILE A 186 -18.26 3.01 3.87
C ILE A 186 -17.42 1.75 3.73
N ILE A 187 -16.16 1.91 3.38
CA ILE A 187 -15.14 0.86 3.34
C ILE A 187 -14.11 1.14 4.42
N PHE A 188 -13.90 0.18 5.30
CA PHE A 188 -12.83 0.17 6.30
C PHE A 188 -11.68 -0.73 5.82
N ASP A 189 -10.46 -0.19 5.73
CA ASP A 189 -9.30 -0.90 5.23
C ASP A 189 -8.83 -2.01 6.18
N GLU A 190 -8.76 -3.25 5.70
CA GLU A 190 -8.37 -4.44 6.47
C GLU A 190 -9.34 -4.82 7.61
N MET A 191 -10.62 -4.53 7.55
CA MET A 191 -11.57 -4.93 8.59
C MET A 191 -11.89 -6.44 8.50
N ASP A 192 -11.63 -7.16 9.59
CA ASP A 192 -11.77 -8.62 9.68
C ASP A 192 -13.17 -9.01 10.18
N GLN A 193 -13.86 -9.90 9.44
CA GLN A 193 -15.19 -10.40 9.80
C GLN A 193 -15.18 -11.13 11.14
N ARG A 194 -14.23 -12.05 11.33
CA ARG A 194 -14.17 -12.89 12.53
C ARG A 194 -13.97 -12.04 13.78
N LEU A 195 -13.02 -11.11 13.76
CA LEU A 195 -12.71 -10.26 14.92
C LEU A 195 -13.78 -9.20 15.17
N SER A 196 -14.55 -8.82 14.15
CA SER A 196 -15.68 -7.89 14.31
C SER A 196 -16.91 -8.55 14.89
N PHE A 197 -17.14 -9.87 14.65
CA PHE A 197 -18.38 -10.57 15.03
C PHE A 197 -18.14 -11.94 15.64
N ASP A 198 -17.87 -12.99 14.85
CA ASP A 198 -17.97 -14.39 15.27
C ASP A 198 -16.90 -14.82 16.29
N GLY A 199 -15.71 -14.27 16.18
CA GLY A 199 -14.54 -14.54 17.04
C GLY A 199 -14.03 -13.29 17.74
N ARG A 200 -14.92 -12.35 18.02
CA ARG A 200 -14.58 -11.11 18.73
C ARG A 200 -13.97 -11.43 20.09
N PRO A 201 -12.80 -10.87 20.41
CA PRO A 201 -12.25 -10.97 21.75
C PRO A 201 -13.21 -10.38 22.79
N THR A 202 -13.33 -11.05 23.94
CA THR A 202 -14.18 -10.57 25.06
C THR A 202 -13.67 -9.28 25.71
N THR A 203 -12.49 -8.83 25.29
CA THR A 203 -11.84 -7.60 25.78
C THR A 203 -12.27 -6.35 25.05
N ILE A 204 -13.09 -6.47 23.99
CA ILE A 204 -13.58 -5.33 23.21
C ILE A 204 -15.11 -5.37 23.06
N GLU A 205 -15.68 -4.18 23.01
CA GLU A 205 -17.09 -3.95 22.69
C GLU A 205 -17.18 -3.09 21.43
N LEU A 206 -18.08 -3.45 20.51
CA LEU A 206 -18.29 -2.75 19.25
C LEU A 206 -19.80 -2.39 19.12
N PRO A 207 -20.30 -1.51 20.01
CA PRO A 207 -21.74 -1.25 20.13
C PRO A 207 -22.37 -0.64 18.88
N GLU A 208 -21.63 0.16 18.12
CA GLU A 208 -22.15 0.78 16.89
C GLU A 208 -22.23 -0.24 15.74
N LEU A 209 -21.27 -1.15 15.64
CA LEU A 209 -21.32 -2.26 14.68
C LEU A 209 -22.45 -3.25 15.06
N ASP A 210 -22.62 -3.56 16.34
CA ASP A 210 -23.71 -4.44 16.82
C ASP A 210 -25.08 -3.81 16.55
N ARG A 211 -25.21 -2.50 16.81
CA ARG A 211 -26.41 -1.74 16.47
C ARG A 211 -26.68 -1.77 14.96
N LEU A 212 -25.69 -1.43 14.13
CA LEU A 212 -25.87 -1.45 12.68
C LEU A 212 -26.24 -2.86 12.19
N ARG A 213 -25.63 -3.91 12.76
CA ARG A 213 -25.97 -5.30 12.45
C ARG A 213 -27.45 -5.58 12.73
N SER A 214 -27.96 -5.13 13.87
CA SER A 214 -29.37 -5.36 14.26
C SER A 214 -30.39 -4.62 13.39
N GLU A 215 -29.95 -3.62 12.62
CA GLU A 215 -30.79 -2.77 11.75
C GLU A 215 -30.52 -3.04 10.26
N SER A 216 -29.82 -4.12 9.87
CA SER A 216 -29.34 -4.28 8.49
C SER A 216 -29.55 -5.69 7.90
N VAL A 217 -29.40 -5.80 6.60
CA VAL A 217 -29.06 -7.05 5.94
C VAL A 217 -27.60 -7.34 6.27
N TYR A 218 -27.40 -8.31 7.16
CA TYR A 218 -26.08 -8.77 7.60
C TYR A 218 -25.67 -10.01 6.81
N ALA A 219 -24.59 -9.93 6.06
CA ALA A 219 -24.06 -11.07 5.33
C ALA A 219 -22.94 -11.76 6.12
N GLU A 220 -23.13 -13.05 6.42
CA GLU A 220 -22.15 -13.86 7.15
C GLU A 220 -20.94 -14.25 6.30
N ASN A 221 -21.12 -14.36 4.98
CA ASN A 221 -20.13 -14.91 4.06
C ASN A 221 -19.86 -13.97 2.88
N ALA A 222 -19.44 -12.76 3.16
CA ALA A 222 -18.98 -11.81 2.14
C ALA A 222 -17.46 -11.91 1.95
N TYR A 223 -17.02 -11.94 0.70
CA TYR A 223 -15.61 -12.06 0.32
C TYR A 223 -15.16 -10.85 -0.49
N PRO A 224 -13.97 -10.31 -0.24
CA PRO A 224 -13.45 -9.18 -1.01
C PRO A 224 -13.06 -9.59 -2.44
N PRO A 225 -13.01 -8.64 -3.39
CA PRO A 225 -12.60 -8.95 -4.76
C PRO A 225 -11.11 -9.26 -4.89
N ALA A 226 -10.28 -8.86 -3.93
CA ALA A 226 -8.84 -9.12 -3.93
C ALA A 226 -8.24 -8.97 -2.52
N PRO A 227 -7.04 -9.52 -2.26
CA PRO A 227 -6.38 -9.45 -0.95
C PRO A 227 -5.63 -8.12 -0.70
N LEU A 228 -5.62 -7.20 -1.65
CA LEU A 228 -4.84 -5.96 -1.62
C LEU A 228 -5.71 -4.78 -2.02
N THR A 229 -5.62 -3.68 -1.29
CA THR A 229 -6.30 -2.40 -1.56
C THR A 229 -6.17 -1.95 -3.02
N TYR A 230 -4.96 -2.11 -3.60
CA TYR A 230 -4.67 -1.71 -5.00
C TYR A 230 -5.47 -2.45 -6.06
N MET A 231 -5.90 -3.67 -5.77
CA MET A 231 -6.71 -4.50 -6.66
C MET A 231 -8.18 -4.43 -6.26
N SER A 232 -8.44 -4.46 -4.96
CA SER A 232 -9.78 -4.52 -4.42
C SER A 232 -10.57 -3.23 -4.69
N MET A 233 -9.97 -2.07 -4.42
CA MET A 233 -10.67 -0.80 -4.61
C MET A 233 -11.02 -0.51 -6.08
N PRO A 234 -10.11 -0.66 -7.06
CA PRO A 234 -10.51 -0.59 -8.47
C PRO A 234 -11.60 -1.60 -8.85
N ALA A 235 -11.55 -2.82 -8.30
CA ALA A 235 -12.57 -3.84 -8.58
C ALA A 235 -13.94 -3.44 -8.02
N LEU A 236 -14.01 -2.98 -6.77
CA LEU A 236 -15.24 -2.49 -6.13
C LEU A 236 -15.85 -1.32 -6.90
N ILE A 237 -15.00 -0.36 -7.31
CA ILE A 237 -15.45 0.86 -7.98
C ILE A 237 -15.88 0.60 -9.43
N THR A 238 -15.22 -0.34 -10.14
CA THR A 238 -15.57 -0.69 -11.54
C THR A 238 -16.57 -1.83 -11.67
N GLY A 239 -16.87 -2.56 -10.58
CA GLY A 239 -17.74 -3.73 -10.60
C GLY A 239 -17.15 -4.93 -11.37
N ARG A 240 -15.83 -4.98 -11.53
CA ARG A 240 -15.13 -6.01 -12.32
C ARG A 240 -13.92 -6.52 -11.54
N LEU A 241 -13.73 -7.84 -11.48
CA LEU A 241 -12.57 -8.44 -10.84
C LEU A 241 -11.28 -8.03 -11.55
N VAL A 242 -10.28 -7.62 -10.76
CA VAL A 242 -8.98 -7.18 -11.25
C VAL A 242 -7.94 -8.25 -10.97
N ALA A 243 -7.44 -8.90 -12.01
CA ALA A 243 -6.43 -9.95 -11.90
C ALA A 243 -5.00 -9.40 -11.70
N LYS A 244 -4.72 -8.19 -12.22
CA LYS A 244 -3.40 -7.56 -12.09
C LYS A 244 -3.50 -6.06 -12.09
N VAL A 245 -2.65 -5.43 -11.30
CA VAL A 245 -2.44 -3.99 -11.28
C VAL A 245 -1.00 -3.67 -11.61
N THR A 246 -0.78 -2.70 -12.48
CA THR A 246 0.56 -2.20 -12.80
C THR A 246 0.53 -0.68 -12.70
N PRO A 247 1.25 -0.09 -11.75
CA PRO A 247 1.36 1.35 -11.68
C PRO A 247 2.09 1.92 -12.90
N VAL A 248 1.63 3.05 -13.44
CA VAL A 248 2.26 3.76 -14.56
C VAL A 248 2.66 5.17 -14.22
N SER A 249 2.02 5.77 -13.23
CA SER A 249 2.39 7.08 -12.68
C SER A 249 2.00 7.19 -11.20
N ASN A 250 2.22 8.35 -10.61
CA ASN A 250 1.79 8.65 -9.24
C ASN A 250 0.28 8.58 -9.05
N ASP A 251 -0.46 8.75 -10.13
CA ASP A 251 -1.89 8.99 -10.12
C ASP A 251 -2.65 8.05 -11.07
N GLU A 252 -2.00 7.01 -11.62
CA GLU A 252 -2.63 6.12 -12.57
C GLU A 252 -2.15 4.67 -12.44
N LEU A 253 -3.09 3.74 -12.58
CA LEU A 253 -2.85 2.30 -12.63
C LEU A 253 -3.31 1.73 -13.97
N LEU A 254 -2.55 0.79 -14.49
CA LEU A 254 -3.06 -0.15 -15.48
C LEU A 254 -3.73 -1.32 -14.77
N LEU A 255 -4.96 -1.58 -15.14
CA LEU A 255 -5.75 -2.69 -14.65
C LEU A 255 -5.81 -3.78 -15.72
N ARG A 256 -5.56 -5.02 -15.32
CA ARG A 256 -5.95 -6.20 -16.10
C ARG A 256 -7.14 -6.82 -15.39
N PHE A 257 -8.28 -6.74 -16.00
CA PHE A 257 -9.46 -7.43 -15.48
C PHE A 257 -9.36 -8.94 -15.68
N ASP A 258 -10.03 -9.69 -14.82
CA ASP A 258 -10.11 -11.14 -14.96
C ASP A 258 -10.58 -11.53 -16.37
N GLN A 259 -9.95 -12.57 -16.93
CA GLN A 259 -10.15 -13.06 -18.30
C GLN A 259 -9.83 -12.06 -19.43
N ALA A 260 -9.35 -10.85 -19.11
CA ALA A 260 -8.93 -9.88 -20.12
C ALA A 260 -7.45 -10.08 -20.51
N GLN A 261 -7.14 -9.93 -21.81
CA GLN A 261 -5.76 -10.05 -22.32
C GLN A 261 -5.00 -8.72 -22.31
N LYS A 262 -5.71 -7.59 -22.22
CA LYS A 262 -5.12 -6.26 -22.32
C LYS A 262 -5.20 -5.49 -21.01
N ASP A 263 -4.14 -4.75 -20.72
CA ASP A 263 -4.12 -3.76 -19.65
C ASP A 263 -4.83 -2.48 -20.13
N VAL A 264 -5.61 -1.88 -19.24
CA VAL A 264 -6.36 -0.63 -19.49
C VAL A 264 -6.09 0.35 -18.36
N THR A 265 -6.11 1.65 -18.61
CA THR A 265 -5.98 2.65 -17.54
C THR A 265 -7.22 2.68 -16.67
N TRP A 266 -7.04 2.80 -15.36
CA TRP A 266 -8.16 2.88 -14.43
C TRP A 266 -9.05 4.10 -14.71
N SER A 267 -8.43 5.25 -14.94
CA SER A 267 -9.13 6.50 -15.24
C SER A 267 -10.07 6.43 -16.45
N SER A 268 -9.79 5.53 -17.40
CA SER A 268 -10.60 5.36 -18.62
C SER A 268 -11.78 4.40 -18.42
N GLN A 269 -11.91 3.74 -17.27
CA GLN A 269 -12.93 2.72 -17.07
C GLN A 269 -14.25 3.32 -16.57
N PRO A 270 -15.40 2.83 -17.07
CA PRO A 270 -16.67 3.06 -16.40
C PRO A 270 -16.60 2.64 -14.95
N ASN A 271 -17.27 3.39 -14.09
CA ASN A 271 -17.23 3.16 -12.65
C ASN A 271 -18.55 3.64 -12.01
N VAL A 272 -18.80 3.24 -10.78
CA VAL A 272 -20.04 3.54 -10.06
C VAL A 272 -20.38 5.03 -10.05
N PHE A 273 -19.37 5.90 -9.98
CA PHE A 273 -19.58 7.36 -9.96
C PHE A 273 -19.95 7.89 -11.36
N SER A 274 -19.29 7.41 -12.42
CA SER A 274 -19.63 7.79 -13.80
C SER A 274 -21.05 7.35 -14.19
N GLU A 275 -21.47 6.16 -13.73
CA GLU A 275 -22.80 5.61 -14.01
C GLU A 275 -23.89 6.30 -13.16
N ALA A 276 -23.61 6.57 -11.88
CA ALA A 276 -24.49 7.36 -11.02
C ALA A 276 -24.69 8.76 -11.60
N ARG A 277 -23.61 9.40 -12.04
CA ARG A 277 -23.66 10.70 -12.66
C ARG A 277 -24.44 10.71 -14.00
N ALA A 278 -24.23 9.71 -14.86
CA ALA A 278 -25.00 9.57 -16.10
C ALA A 278 -26.50 9.44 -15.83
N SER A 279 -26.86 8.96 -14.63
CA SER A 279 -28.24 8.87 -14.13
C SER A 279 -28.72 10.16 -13.43
N GLY A 280 -27.89 11.23 -13.38
CA GLY A 280 -28.23 12.53 -12.80
C GLY A 280 -28.01 12.65 -11.29
N PHE A 281 -27.22 11.75 -10.68
CA PHE A 281 -26.90 11.75 -9.25
C PHE A 281 -25.62 12.52 -8.97
N ASN A 282 -25.59 13.21 -7.84
CA ASN A 282 -24.39 13.84 -7.29
C ASN A 282 -23.63 12.87 -6.39
N THR A 283 -22.31 12.82 -6.55
CA THR A 283 -21.46 11.88 -5.84
C THR A 283 -20.33 12.58 -5.11
N GLY A 284 -20.02 12.13 -3.89
CA GLY A 284 -18.91 12.57 -3.07
C GLY A 284 -17.99 11.41 -2.71
N LEU A 285 -16.70 11.69 -2.51
CA LEU A 285 -15.71 10.72 -2.10
C LEU A 285 -14.73 11.32 -1.09
N ALA A 286 -14.70 10.74 0.10
CA ALA A 286 -13.66 10.95 1.11
C ALA A 286 -12.83 9.67 1.26
N GLY A 287 -11.51 9.74 1.02
CA GLY A 287 -10.73 8.51 1.04
C GLY A 287 -9.23 8.68 1.25
N TRP A 288 -8.56 7.52 1.32
CA TRP A 288 -7.12 7.44 1.47
C TRP A 288 -6.51 6.42 0.50
N CYS A 289 -5.20 6.27 0.51
CA CYS A 289 -4.39 5.33 -0.25
C CYS A 289 -4.35 5.66 -1.75
N HIS A 290 -5.46 5.54 -2.45
CA HIS A 290 -5.55 5.81 -3.88
C HIS A 290 -5.71 7.30 -4.19
N PRO A 291 -5.17 7.78 -5.31
CA PRO A 291 -5.36 9.16 -5.77
C PRO A 291 -6.72 9.31 -6.50
N TYR A 292 -7.82 9.05 -5.79
CA TYR A 292 -9.16 9.02 -6.40
C TYR A 292 -9.52 10.31 -7.11
N CYS A 293 -9.16 11.46 -6.55
CA CYS A 293 -9.51 12.75 -7.14
C CYS A 293 -8.85 12.96 -8.50
N GLU A 294 -7.66 12.41 -8.70
CA GLU A 294 -6.93 12.48 -9.95
C GLU A 294 -7.43 11.44 -10.96
N VAL A 295 -7.74 10.24 -10.50
CA VAL A 295 -8.15 9.12 -11.38
C VAL A 295 -9.60 9.25 -11.83
N ILE A 296 -10.53 9.54 -10.90
CA ILE A 296 -11.97 9.50 -11.15
C ILE A 296 -12.69 10.81 -10.79
N GLY A 297 -11.96 11.86 -10.37
CA GLY A 297 -12.54 13.10 -9.88
C GLY A 297 -13.44 13.82 -10.87
N SER A 298 -13.25 13.64 -12.19
CA SER A 298 -14.16 14.15 -13.21
C SER A 298 -15.60 13.63 -13.09
N ASN A 299 -15.79 12.52 -12.38
CA ASN A 299 -17.08 11.89 -12.14
C ASN A 299 -17.68 12.25 -10.76
N LEU A 300 -16.96 13.02 -9.96
CA LEU A 300 -17.32 13.37 -8.59
C LEU A 300 -17.75 14.82 -8.47
N SER A 301 -18.78 15.10 -7.67
CA SER A 301 -19.19 16.45 -7.30
C SER A 301 -18.30 17.03 -6.20
N GLN A 302 -17.85 16.16 -5.28
CA GLN A 302 -16.89 16.48 -4.22
C GLN A 302 -15.87 15.36 -4.12
N CYS A 303 -14.62 15.71 -3.82
CA CYS A 303 -13.56 14.72 -3.63
C CYS A 303 -12.51 15.25 -2.65
N GLU A 304 -12.26 14.48 -1.59
CA GLU A 304 -11.15 14.72 -0.68
C GLU A 304 -10.37 13.44 -0.43
N VAL A 305 -9.07 13.45 -0.76
CA VAL A 305 -8.21 12.27 -0.64
C VAL A 305 -6.95 12.58 0.15
N VAL A 306 -6.60 11.67 1.04
CA VAL A 306 -5.32 11.67 1.73
C VAL A 306 -4.46 10.54 1.17
N LYS A 307 -3.49 10.86 0.32
CA LYS A 307 -2.60 9.87 -0.30
C LYS A 307 -1.77 9.13 0.77
N GLU A 308 -1.50 7.85 0.56
CA GLU A 308 -0.73 7.00 1.49
C GLU A 308 0.64 7.61 1.84
N LYS A 309 1.34 8.09 0.84
CA LYS A 309 2.56 8.88 1.01
C LYS A 309 2.17 10.35 0.89
N GLY A 310 2.03 10.98 2.05
CA GLY A 310 1.43 12.30 2.23
C GLY A 310 1.88 13.38 1.24
N ASN A 311 1.19 14.52 1.29
CA ASN A 311 1.54 15.78 0.60
C ASN A 311 2.91 16.37 1.01
N ASP A 312 3.74 15.64 1.79
CA ASP A 312 5.13 16.00 1.99
C ASP A 312 5.78 15.95 0.62
N GLU A 313 6.07 17.12 0.06
CA GLU A 313 6.83 17.24 -1.17
C GLU A 313 8.08 16.35 -1.05
N ILE A 314 8.11 15.25 -1.80
CA ILE A 314 9.30 14.43 -1.89
C ILE A 314 10.33 15.28 -2.61
N THR A 315 11.19 15.91 -1.83
CA THR A 315 12.27 16.70 -2.37
C THR A 315 13.35 15.79 -2.94
N LEU A 316 14.11 16.28 -3.91
CA LEU A 316 15.27 15.57 -4.41
C LEU A 316 16.22 15.14 -3.28
N LYS A 317 16.38 15.99 -2.27
CA LYS A 317 17.20 15.72 -1.07
C LYS A 317 16.68 14.53 -0.27
N SER A 318 15.38 14.49 0.03
CA SER A 318 14.79 13.37 0.78
C SER A 318 14.85 12.05 -0.01
N SER A 319 14.68 12.11 -1.32
CA SER A 319 14.82 10.94 -2.19
C SER A 319 16.27 10.43 -2.23
N MET A 320 17.28 11.31 -2.35
CA MET A 320 18.69 10.93 -2.28
C MET A 320 19.02 10.23 -0.96
N PHE A 321 18.58 10.76 0.19
CA PHE A 321 18.75 10.08 1.47
C PHE A 321 18.13 8.69 1.50
N SER A 322 16.91 8.55 0.98
CA SER A 322 16.23 7.24 0.89
C SER A 322 17.02 6.24 0.02
N GLN A 323 17.57 6.69 -1.12
CA GLN A 323 18.36 5.82 -1.99
C GLN A 323 19.73 5.47 -1.36
N ALA A 324 20.37 6.42 -0.68
CA ALA A 324 21.60 6.17 0.08
C ALA A 324 21.37 5.16 1.22
N GLU A 325 20.25 5.26 1.95
CA GLU A 325 19.87 4.29 2.98
C GLU A 325 19.66 2.89 2.37
N ARG A 326 19.00 2.80 1.23
CA ARG A 326 18.85 1.54 0.48
C ARG A 326 20.20 0.97 0.07
N LEU A 327 21.15 1.80 -0.36
CA LEU A 327 22.53 1.36 -0.65
C LEU A 327 23.21 0.82 0.61
N VAL A 328 23.13 1.54 1.73
CA VAL A 328 23.71 1.09 3.01
C VAL A 328 23.14 -0.27 3.42
N SER A 329 21.85 -0.51 3.18
CA SER A 329 21.22 -1.81 3.44
C SER A 329 21.77 -2.95 2.57
N THR A 330 22.52 -2.66 1.51
CA THR A 330 23.19 -3.68 0.68
C THR A 330 24.63 -3.98 1.10
N ILE A 331 25.19 -3.21 2.03
CA ILE A 331 26.53 -3.48 2.57
C ILE A 331 26.48 -4.79 3.38
N PRO A 332 27.36 -5.78 3.11
CA PRO A 332 27.36 -7.04 3.82
C PRO A 332 27.44 -6.83 5.35
N LEU A 333 26.72 -7.66 6.09
CA LEU A 333 26.57 -7.64 7.55
C LEU A 333 25.76 -6.45 8.12
N VAL A 334 25.58 -5.35 7.40
CA VAL A 334 24.79 -4.22 7.91
C VAL A 334 23.34 -4.64 8.16
N PRO A 335 22.61 -5.31 7.25
CA PRO A 335 21.26 -5.77 7.54
C PRO A 335 21.22 -6.80 8.68
N GLN A 336 22.22 -7.68 8.76
CA GLN A 336 22.27 -8.75 9.76
C GLN A 336 22.65 -8.25 11.16
N VAL A 337 23.43 -7.18 11.25
CA VAL A 337 23.91 -6.61 12.52
C VAL A 337 23.09 -5.38 12.91
N ALA A 338 22.83 -4.47 11.97
CA ALA A 338 22.14 -3.22 12.26
C ALA A 338 20.64 -3.44 12.51
N ILE A 339 19.97 -4.31 11.76
CA ILE A 339 18.54 -4.59 11.95
C ILE A 339 18.28 -5.24 13.33
N PRO A 340 18.99 -6.30 13.75
CA PRO A 340 18.85 -6.82 15.11
C PRO A 340 19.25 -5.82 16.20
N ILE A 341 20.27 -4.98 15.95
CA ILE A 341 20.68 -3.94 16.90
C ILE A 341 19.66 -2.81 16.93
N THR A 342 19.15 -2.33 15.77
CA THR A 342 18.12 -1.30 15.72
C THR A 342 16.79 -1.79 16.25
N GLN A 343 16.44 -3.06 16.07
CA GLN A 343 15.29 -3.69 16.73
C GLN A 343 15.50 -3.88 18.24
N ARG A 344 16.73 -4.08 18.70
CA ARG A 344 17.10 -4.15 20.12
C ARG A 344 17.39 -2.78 20.73
N VAL A 345 17.83 -1.79 19.95
CA VAL A 345 17.89 -0.39 20.36
C VAL A 345 16.47 0.17 20.23
N ASN A 346 15.66 -0.16 21.24
CA ASN A 346 14.27 0.27 21.39
C ASN A 346 14.04 1.77 21.10
N PHE A 347 15.08 2.59 21.19
CA PHE A 347 14.98 4.04 20.98
C PHE A 347 14.78 4.43 19.51
N VAL A 348 15.60 3.92 18.56
CA VAL A 348 15.49 4.25 17.14
C VAL A 348 14.19 3.67 16.56
N ASN A 349 13.88 2.42 16.93
CA ASN A 349 12.64 1.78 16.50
C ASN A 349 11.40 2.53 17.05
N ARG A 350 11.46 3.02 18.29
CA ARG A 350 10.39 3.86 18.87
C ARG A 350 10.20 5.17 18.12
N ILE A 351 11.29 5.86 17.71
CA ILE A 351 11.19 7.11 16.95
C ILE A 351 10.56 6.86 15.59
N VAL A 352 11.04 5.87 14.83
CA VAL A 352 10.52 5.55 13.49
C VAL A 352 9.04 5.16 13.58
N THR A 353 8.69 4.26 14.50
CA THR A 353 7.30 3.81 14.67
C THR A 353 6.38 4.91 15.19
N ALA A 354 6.86 5.80 16.07
CA ALA A 354 6.10 6.95 16.54
C ALA A 354 5.83 7.95 15.42
N THR A 355 6.82 8.21 14.57
CA THR A 355 6.66 9.08 13.39
C THR A 355 5.63 8.52 12.41
N GLU A 356 5.67 7.22 12.13
CA GLU A 356 4.68 6.60 11.25
C GLU A 356 3.26 6.62 11.87
N ARG A 357 3.12 6.35 13.17
CA ARG A 357 1.83 6.51 13.86
C ARG A 357 1.33 7.95 13.82
N GLN A 358 2.21 8.94 14.00
CA GLN A 358 1.84 10.35 13.89
C GLN A 358 1.29 10.70 12.50
N LYS A 359 1.97 10.27 11.45
CA LYS A 359 1.51 10.47 10.07
C LYS A 359 0.17 9.77 9.83
N TYR A 360 0.05 8.54 10.30
CA TYR A 360 -1.16 7.75 10.15
C TYR A 360 -2.35 8.36 10.91
N THR A 361 -2.13 8.86 12.13
CA THR A 361 -3.12 9.60 12.91
C THR A 361 -3.60 10.85 12.19
N ALA A 362 -2.68 11.61 11.59
CA ALA A 362 -3.03 12.79 10.81
C ALA A 362 -3.87 12.44 9.57
N ARG A 363 -3.55 11.34 8.87
CA ARG A 363 -4.34 10.82 7.75
C ARG A 363 -5.75 10.43 8.19
N TYR A 364 -5.84 9.62 9.24
CA TYR A 364 -7.11 9.19 9.79
C TYR A 364 -8.03 10.39 10.11
N ARG A 365 -7.52 11.39 10.83
CA ARG A 365 -8.29 12.60 11.18
C ARG A 365 -8.80 13.32 9.94
N ARG A 366 -7.95 13.54 8.94
CA ARG A 366 -8.34 14.23 7.70
C ARG A 366 -9.41 13.46 6.94
N VAL A 367 -9.29 12.14 6.84
CA VAL A 367 -10.31 11.31 6.17
C VAL A 367 -11.61 11.34 6.96
N LEU A 368 -11.55 11.27 8.30
CA LEU A 368 -12.73 11.36 9.15
C LEU A 368 -13.45 12.71 8.98
N ASP A 369 -12.70 13.83 9.04
CA ASP A 369 -13.27 15.18 8.89
C ASP A 369 -13.96 15.33 7.52
N ALA A 370 -13.32 14.87 6.44
CA ALA A 370 -13.91 14.87 5.10
C ALA A 370 -15.16 13.98 5.03
N SER A 371 -15.10 12.78 5.63
CA SER A 371 -16.22 11.83 5.66
C SER A 371 -17.43 12.40 6.40
N LEU A 372 -17.20 13.03 7.54
CA LEU A 372 -18.28 13.69 8.32
C LEU A 372 -18.93 14.81 7.51
N LYS A 373 -18.12 15.64 6.83
CA LYS A 373 -18.62 16.74 5.99
C LYS A 373 -19.49 16.21 4.84
N GLU A 374 -19.03 15.17 4.12
CA GLU A 374 -19.78 14.61 2.99
C GLU A 374 -21.00 13.81 3.45
N ALA A 375 -20.91 13.12 4.58
CA ALA A 375 -22.02 12.32 5.14
C ALA A 375 -23.24 13.17 5.50
N VAL A 376 -23.07 14.45 5.80
CA VAL A 376 -24.17 15.38 6.13
C VAL A 376 -24.55 16.32 4.98
N ASP A 377 -23.86 16.26 3.84
CA ASP A 377 -24.20 17.08 2.67
C ASP A 377 -25.45 16.53 1.96
N THR A 378 -26.54 17.26 2.05
CA THR A 378 -27.83 16.90 1.43
C THR A 378 -27.83 17.00 -0.10
N ASN A 379 -26.81 17.57 -0.71
CA ASN A 379 -26.68 17.64 -2.17
C ASN A 379 -26.07 16.37 -2.75
N LEU A 380 -25.48 15.49 -1.94
CA LEU A 380 -24.89 14.25 -2.38
C LEU A 380 -25.90 13.10 -2.30
N ASP A 381 -26.05 12.38 -3.40
CA ASP A 381 -26.90 11.18 -3.51
C ASP A 381 -26.10 9.91 -3.21
N LEU A 382 -24.81 9.86 -3.60
CA LEU A 382 -23.85 8.81 -3.25
C LEU A 382 -22.68 9.42 -2.51
N VAL A 383 -22.46 8.99 -1.27
CA VAL A 383 -21.26 9.31 -0.49
C VAL A 383 -20.42 8.04 -0.36
N PHE A 384 -19.19 8.10 -0.78
CA PHE A 384 -18.24 6.99 -0.67
C PHE A 384 -17.13 7.37 0.31
N VAL A 385 -16.93 6.53 1.31
CA VAL A 385 -15.89 6.70 2.33
C VAL A 385 -14.93 5.52 2.28
N HIS A 386 -13.63 5.79 2.13
CA HIS A 386 -12.58 4.79 2.30
C HIS A 386 -11.70 5.18 3.49
N SER A 387 -12.01 4.59 4.66
CA SER A 387 -11.34 4.87 5.92
C SER A 387 -10.06 4.05 6.08
N PRO A 388 -8.95 4.64 6.57
CA PRO A 388 -7.72 3.90 6.82
C PRO A 388 -7.79 2.94 8.01
N ALA A 389 -8.71 3.10 8.97
CA ALA A 389 -8.87 2.17 10.08
C ALA A 389 -9.61 0.90 9.62
N PRO A 390 -9.29 -0.28 10.17
CA PRO A 390 -8.32 -0.58 11.22
C PRO A 390 -6.91 -0.94 10.76
N HIS A 391 -6.55 -0.70 9.47
CA HIS A 391 -5.21 -1.00 8.95
C HIS A 391 -4.09 -0.54 9.91
N PRO A 392 -3.05 -1.36 10.18
CA PRO A 392 -1.92 -0.95 11.00
C PRO A 392 -1.15 0.26 10.44
N PRO A 393 -0.53 1.08 11.30
CA PRO A 393 -0.24 0.85 12.71
C PRO A 393 -1.42 1.12 13.65
N GLY A 394 -1.45 0.50 14.83
CA GLY A 394 -2.36 0.86 15.91
C GLY A 394 -2.16 2.32 16.33
N ILE A 395 -3.22 3.13 16.28
CA ILE A 395 -3.22 4.57 16.59
C ILE A 395 -4.26 4.97 17.64
N TYR A 396 -4.93 4.01 18.23
CA TYR A 396 -5.95 4.23 19.23
C TYR A 396 -5.59 3.50 20.53
N ASP A 397 -5.84 4.15 21.65
CA ASP A 397 -5.73 3.58 23.00
C ASP A 397 -7.16 3.44 23.56
N ARG A 398 -7.70 2.23 23.50
CA ARG A 398 -9.06 1.97 23.94
C ARG A 398 -9.28 2.19 25.44
N ALA A 399 -8.23 1.96 26.24
CA ALA A 399 -8.33 2.17 27.69
C ALA A 399 -8.49 3.65 28.05
N ARG A 400 -7.96 4.55 27.21
CA ARG A 400 -8.06 6.01 27.38
C ARG A 400 -9.12 6.64 26.48
N ASN A 401 -9.64 5.89 25.53
CA ASN A 401 -10.59 6.37 24.53
C ASN A 401 -10.05 7.55 23.71
N GLU A 402 -8.77 7.47 23.31
CA GLU A 402 -8.09 8.55 22.59
C GLU A 402 -7.13 8.04 21.52
N LEU A 403 -6.83 8.89 20.51
CA LEU A 403 -5.78 8.64 19.54
C LEU A 403 -4.41 8.72 20.25
N SER A 404 -3.56 7.72 20.03
CA SER A 404 -2.31 7.54 20.76
C SER A 404 -1.18 7.09 19.83
N LEU A 405 0.04 7.52 20.14
CA LEU A 405 1.26 7.11 19.44
C LEU A 405 1.98 5.95 20.15
N ALA A 406 1.37 5.39 21.17
CA ALA A 406 1.97 4.34 21.99
C ALA A 406 2.25 3.07 21.17
N SER A 407 3.39 2.43 21.48
CA SER A 407 3.85 1.26 20.74
C SER A 407 3.06 -0.03 21.03
N HIS A 408 2.23 -0.03 22.07
CA HIS A 408 1.38 -1.16 22.44
C HIS A 408 0.02 -1.15 21.76
N ASN A 409 -0.35 -0.05 21.08
CA ASN A 409 -1.61 0.02 20.35
C ASN A 409 -1.64 -1.05 19.26
N SER A 410 -2.69 -1.87 19.28
CA SER A 410 -2.87 -3.07 18.47
C SER A 410 -3.84 -2.85 17.31
N TYR A 411 -4.00 -3.86 16.47
CA TYR A 411 -5.09 -3.93 15.49
C TYR A 411 -6.47 -3.94 16.21
N ILE A 412 -6.55 -4.59 17.37
CA ILE A 412 -7.79 -4.65 18.16
C ILE A 412 -8.20 -3.26 18.69
N ASP A 413 -7.22 -2.44 19.09
CA ASP A 413 -7.49 -1.05 19.45
C ASP A 413 -8.04 -0.26 18.24
N ASN A 414 -7.47 -0.48 17.06
CA ASN A 414 -7.98 0.15 15.83
C ASN A 414 -9.36 -0.38 15.43
N LEU A 415 -9.73 -1.60 15.79
CA LEU A 415 -11.07 -2.12 15.52
C LEU A 415 -12.13 -1.39 16.36
N GLU A 416 -11.82 -1.03 17.61
CA GLU A 416 -12.67 -0.11 18.39
C GLU A 416 -12.70 1.31 17.79
N LEU A 417 -11.60 1.76 17.16
CA LEU A 417 -11.60 3.03 16.43
C LEU A 417 -12.54 2.98 15.21
N VAL A 418 -12.70 1.83 14.56
CA VAL A 418 -13.71 1.63 13.49
C VAL A 418 -15.11 1.84 14.05
N ASP A 419 -15.42 1.19 15.18
CA ASP A 419 -16.72 1.32 15.84
C ASP A 419 -17.03 2.76 16.23
N ARG A 420 -16.05 3.45 16.84
CA ARG A 420 -16.15 4.87 17.16
C ARG A 420 -16.39 5.73 15.92
N THR A 421 -15.64 5.48 14.84
CA THR A 421 -15.79 6.20 13.56
C THR A 421 -17.20 6.06 13.00
N LEU A 422 -17.72 4.83 13.00
CA LEU A 422 -19.11 4.56 12.60
C LEU A 422 -20.09 5.33 13.46
N GLY A 423 -19.89 5.36 14.78
CA GLY A 423 -20.72 6.11 15.71
C GLY A 423 -20.67 7.63 15.48
N GLU A 424 -19.50 8.19 15.15
CA GLU A 424 -19.39 9.62 14.82
C GLU A 424 -20.15 9.96 13.53
N LEU A 425 -20.01 9.13 12.48
CA LEU A 425 -20.75 9.28 11.21
C LEU A 425 -22.27 9.16 11.44
N ARG A 426 -22.70 8.14 12.18
CA ARG A 426 -24.12 7.94 12.50
C ARG A 426 -24.70 9.15 13.23
N ARG A 427 -24.07 9.58 14.33
CA ARG A 427 -24.55 10.73 15.11
C ARG A 427 -24.61 12.02 14.30
N ALA A 428 -23.62 12.26 13.44
CA ALA A 428 -23.64 13.41 12.54
C ALA A 428 -24.83 13.35 11.57
N MET A 429 -25.04 12.17 10.95
CA MET A 429 -26.17 11.97 10.04
C MET A 429 -27.52 12.01 10.76
N GLU A 430 -27.66 11.47 11.99
CA GLU A 430 -28.88 11.58 12.81
C GLU A 430 -29.20 13.03 13.13
N SER A 431 -28.18 13.81 13.52
CA SER A 431 -28.34 15.26 13.81
C SER A 431 -28.78 16.05 12.58
N ALA A 432 -28.42 15.59 11.38
CA ALA A 432 -28.84 16.17 10.11
C ALA A 432 -30.18 15.58 9.58
N GLY A 433 -30.81 14.62 10.29
CA GLY A 433 -32.02 13.94 9.84
C GLY A 433 -31.81 13.02 8.64
N LEU A 434 -30.58 12.54 8.41
CA LEU A 434 -30.20 11.77 7.22
C LEU A 434 -30.05 10.28 7.48
N TRP A 435 -29.77 9.83 8.71
CA TRP A 435 -29.47 8.42 9.00
C TRP A 435 -30.61 7.49 8.58
N ASP A 436 -31.82 7.76 9.03
CA ASP A 436 -32.99 6.93 8.70
C ASP A 436 -33.47 7.12 7.25
N ASN A 437 -33.09 8.22 6.62
CA ASN A 437 -33.43 8.53 5.24
C ASN A 437 -32.34 8.09 4.22
N SER A 438 -31.29 7.40 4.68
CA SER A 438 -30.21 6.91 3.85
C SER A 438 -30.09 5.40 3.92
N THR A 439 -29.70 4.78 2.81
CA THR A 439 -29.15 3.43 2.81
C THR A 439 -27.67 3.53 3.17
N VAL A 440 -27.24 2.77 4.17
CA VAL A 440 -25.85 2.73 4.64
C VAL A 440 -25.27 1.35 4.39
N ILE A 441 -24.14 1.30 3.67
CA ILE A 441 -23.39 0.06 3.45
C ILE A 441 -22.06 0.20 4.16
N VAL A 442 -21.74 -0.77 5.02
CA VAL A 442 -20.45 -0.89 5.69
C VAL A 442 -19.79 -2.20 5.28
N SER A 443 -18.57 -2.13 4.79
CA SER A 443 -17.78 -3.29 4.40
C SER A 443 -16.28 -3.00 4.53
N ALA A 444 -15.45 -3.95 4.07
CA ALA A 444 -14.01 -3.77 3.96
C ALA A 444 -13.55 -3.97 2.51
N ASP A 445 -12.35 -3.48 2.23
CA ASP A 445 -11.69 -3.74 0.94
C ASP A 445 -11.05 -5.13 0.91
N HIS A 446 -10.47 -5.60 2.02
CA HIS A 446 -9.98 -6.96 2.24
C HIS A 446 -9.90 -7.31 3.73
N TRP A 447 -9.56 -8.57 4.04
CA TRP A 447 -9.40 -9.08 5.41
C TRP A 447 -8.11 -8.63 6.08
N TRP A 448 -7.98 -8.82 7.38
CA TRP A 448 -6.75 -8.54 8.11
C TRP A 448 -5.63 -9.53 7.74
N ARG A 449 -4.59 -9.05 7.08
CA ARG A 449 -3.43 -9.83 6.61
C ARG A 449 -2.42 -10.05 7.73
N SER A 450 -2.82 -10.72 8.80
CA SER A 450 -2.01 -10.93 10.00
C SER A 450 -0.61 -11.49 9.69
N ASP A 451 -0.47 -12.37 8.70
CA ASP A 451 0.81 -12.96 8.30
C ASP A 451 1.81 -11.93 7.76
N MET A 452 1.33 -10.94 7.05
CA MET A 452 2.15 -9.83 6.57
C MET A 452 2.61 -8.96 7.74
N TRP A 453 1.72 -8.68 8.69
CA TRP A 453 1.99 -7.79 9.82
C TRP A 453 2.84 -8.42 10.91
N ARG A 454 2.83 -9.75 11.10
CA ARG A 454 3.68 -10.49 12.07
C ARG A 454 5.16 -10.16 11.94
N ARG A 455 5.61 -9.69 10.78
CA ARG A 455 7.00 -9.34 10.49
C ARG A 455 7.30 -7.86 10.66
N GLY A 456 6.27 -7.07 10.84
CA GLY A 456 6.36 -5.61 10.92
C GLY A 456 6.68 -5.09 12.33
N PRO A 457 7.11 -3.82 12.42
CA PRO A 457 7.43 -3.19 13.69
C PRO A 457 6.18 -2.79 14.51
N PHE A 458 4.99 -2.97 13.95
CA PHE A 458 3.71 -2.60 14.56
C PHE A 458 2.97 -3.79 15.19
N TRP A 459 3.52 -4.98 15.04
CA TRP A 459 2.93 -6.21 15.61
C TRP A 459 3.06 -6.23 17.13
N THR A 460 1.95 -6.43 17.81
CA THR A 460 1.88 -6.44 19.28
C THR A 460 1.66 -7.86 19.82
N PRO A 461 1.89 -8.10 21.13
CA PRO A 461 1.51 -9.36 21.77
C PRO A 461 0.02 -9.66 21.70
N GLU A 462 -0.84 -8.63 21.74
CA GLU A 462 -2.28 -8.79 21.59
C GLU A 462 -2.66 -9.27 20.19
N ASP A 463 -2.06 -8.68 19.14
CA ASP A 463 -2.24 -9.13 17.77
C ASP A 463 -1.86 -10.61 17.61
N ALA A 464 -0.77 -11.02 18.27
CA ALA A 464 -0.33 -12.42 18.26
C ALA A 464 -1.33 -13.37 18.96
N GLY A 465 -2.01 -12.88 19.99
CA GLY A 465 -3.01 -13.64 20.73
C GLY A 465 -4.32 -13.86 19.95
N VAL A 466 -4.70 -12.90 19.10
CA VAL A 466 -5.96 -12.95 18.34
C VAL A 466 -5.82 -13.42 16.90
N ALA A 467 -4.61 -13.37 16.35
CA ALA A 467 -4.33 -13.90 15.02
C ALA A 467 -4.50 -15.42 15.02
N GLY A 468 -5.51 -15.93 14.37
CA GLY A 468 -5.80 -17.35 14.28
C GLY A 468 -4.66 -18.16 13.60
N ALA A 469 -4.74 -19.49 13.68
CA ALA A 469 -3.85 -20.39 12.97
C ALA A 469 -4.12 -20.38 11.44
N THR A 470 -5.36 -20.12 11.04
CA THR A 470 -5.80 -19.96 9.66
C THR A 470 -6.39 -18.57 9.49
N MET A 471 -6.13 -17.92 8.35
CA MET A 471 -6.78 -16.66 8.02
C MET A 471 -8.23 -16.89 7.62
N ASP A 472 -9.13 -16.09 8.17
CA ASP A 472 -10.48 -15.94 7.66
C ASP A 472 -10.46 -14.87 6.56
N HIS A 473 -10.85 -15.22 5.35
CA HIS A 473 -10.84 -14.30 4.22
C HIS A 473 -12.16 -13.57 4.05
N ARG A 474 -13.12 -13.80 4.93
CA ARG A 474 -14.38 -13.07 4.95
C ARG A 474 -14.16 -11.64 5.46
N ILE A 475 -14.97 -10.75 4.93
CA ILE A 475 -15.04 -9.35 5.36
C ILE A 475 -16.45 -9.02 5.85
N PRO A 476 -16.60 -8.03 6.75
CA PRO A 476 -17.92 -7.54 7.14
C PRO A 476 -18.69 -7.01 5.94
N PHE A 477 -20.00 -7.28 5.92
CA PHE A 477 -20.93 -6.66 4.98
C PHE A 477 -22.28 -6.44 5.65
N LEU A 478 -22.58 -5.17 5.88
CA LEU A 478 -23.82 -4.71 6.51
C LEU A 478 -24.48 -3.69 5.57
N LEU A 479 -25.75 -3.90 5.26
CA LEU A 479 -26.52 -3.00 4.42
C LEU A 479 -27.82 -2.63 5.15
N LYS A 480 -27.88 -1.42 5.70
CA LYS A 480 -29.07 -0.82 6.28
C LYS A 480 -29.81 -0.03 5.21
N LEU A 481 -31.03 -0.42 4.86
CA LEU A 481 -31.89 0.38 3.99
C LEU A 481 -32.46 1.59 4.77
N ALA A 482 -32.87 2.61 4.01
CA ALA A 482 -33.61 3.73 4.60
C ALA A 482 -34.83 3.21 5.35
N GLY A 483 -34.99 3.62 6.62
CA GLY A 483 -36.08 3.20 7.50
C GLY A 483 -36.04 1.74 7.97
N GLN A 484 -34.94 1.02 7.76
CA GLN A 484 -34.80 -0.36 8.25
C GLN A 484 -34.39 -0.35 9.72
N HIS A 485 -35.12 -1.13 10.57
CA HIS A 485 -34.88 -1.28 11.99
C HIS A 485 -34.80 -2.76 12.45
N GLU A 486 -34.86 -3.70 11.49
CA GLU A 486 -34.80 -5.13 11.77
C GLU A 486 -33.68 -5.80 11.00
N GLN A 487 -33.02 -6.77 11.62
CA GLN A 487 -31.97 -7.57 11.00
C GLN A 487 -32.56 -8.59 10.04
N LEU A 488 -31.91 -8.74 8.88
CA LEU A 488 -32.03 -9.91 8.03
C LEU A 488 -30.65 -10.54 7.85
N THR A 489 -30.48 -11.78 8.28
CA THR A 489 -29.20 -12.50 8.08
C THR A 489 -29.18 -13.16 6.72
N TYR A 490 -28.13 -12.88 5.92
CA TYR A 490 -27.89 -13.49 4.62
C TYR A 490 -26.69 -14.44 4.70
N GLN A 491 -26.92 -15.74 4.44
CA GLN A 491 -25.90 -16.79 4.68
C GLN A 491 -25.13 -17.21 3.44
N ALA A 492 -25.66 -17.00 2.23
CA ALA A 492 -24.98 -17.45 1.03
C ALA A 492 -23.72 -16.61 0.75
N GLY A 493 -22.66 -17.27 0.32
CA GLY A 493 -21.41 -16.62 -0.03
C GLY A 493 -21.53 -15.77 -1.30
N PHE A 494 -20.89 -14.60 -1.31
CA PHE A 494 -20.75 -13.76 -2.51
C PHE A 494 -19.49 -12.90 -2.45
N ASN A 495 -19.06 -12.46 -3.63
CA ASN A 495 -17.97 -11.51 -3.77
C ASN A 495 -18.49 -10.07 -3.74
N THR A 496 -17.89 -9.20 -2.93
CA THR A 496 -18.33 -7.81 -2.76
C THR A 496 -18.10 -6.92 -3.98
N VAL A 497 -17.45 -7.42 -5.04
CA VAL A 497 -17.41 -6.73 -6.34
C VAL A 497 -18.82 -6.41 -6.86
N LEU A 498 -19.83 -7.17 -6.44
CA LEU A 498 -21.25 -6.93 -6.73
C LEU A 498 -21.79 -5.62 -6.15
N THR A 499 -21.12 -5.06 -5.13
CA THR A 499 -21.57 -3.83 -4.46
C THR A 499 -21.69 -2.67 -5.45
N HIS A 500 -20.86 -2.61 -6.48
CA HIS A 500 -21.00 -1.65 -7.57
C HIS A 500 -22.43 -1.63 -8.14
N ASN A 501 -22.90 -2.77 -8.64
CA ASN A 501 -24.23 -2.89 -9.25
C ASN A 501 -25.35 -2.77 -8.20
N LEU A 502 -25.10 -3.23 -6.97
CA LEU A 502 -26.04 -3.13 -5.86
C LEU A 502 -26.29 -1.66 -5.49
N VAL A 503 -25.25 -0.84 -5.39
CA VAL A 503 -25.35 0.60 -5.13
C VAL A 503 -26.19 1.28 -6.22
N LEU A 504 -25.94 0.99 -7.47
CA LEU A 504 -26.70 1.57 -8.58
C LEU A 504 -28.18 1.14 -8.56
N ALA A 505 -28.48 -0.12 -8.24
CA ALA A 505 -29.85 -0.61 -8.10
C ALA A 505 -30.58 0.07 -6.92
N LEU A 506 -29.90 0.25 -5.79
CA LEU A 506 -30.41 0.97 -4.62
C LEU A 506 -30.71 2.44 -4.96
N MET A 507 -29.77 3.13 -5.61
CA MET A 507 -29.95 4.54 -6.02
C MET A 507 -31.13 4.73 -6.99
N ARG A 508 -31.39 3.75 -7.85
CA ARG A 508 -32.53 3.76 -8.77
C ARG A 508 -33.86 3.37 -8.09
N GLY A 509 -33.83 2.99 -6.82
CA GLY A 509 -35.02 2.57 -6.05
C GLY A 509 -35.58 1.19 -6.48
N GLU A 510 -34.73 0.34 -7.06
CA GLU A 510 -35.13 -1.03 -7.48
C GLU A 510 -35.23 -1.99 -6.28
N LEU A 511 -34.60 -1.64 -5.17
CA LEU A 511 -34.53 -2.44 -3.94
C LEU A 511 -35.01 -1.59 -2.75
N SER A 512 -36.16 -1.94 -2.20
CA SER A 512 -36.83 -1.14 -1.18
C SER A 512 -37.00 -1.82 0.17
N ASP A 513 -36.70 -3.13 0.26
CA ASP A 513 -36.83 -3.92 1.49
C ASP A 513 -35.70 -4.98 1.58
N PRO A 514 -35.41 -5.50 2.80
CA PRO A 514 -34.32 -6.45 3.02
C PRO A 514 -34.42 -7.75 2.22
N ARG A 515 -35.63 -8.24 1.96
CA ARG A 515 -35.84 -9.47 1.18
C ARG A 515 -35.54 -9.25 -0.30
N SER A 516 -35.86 -8.07 -0.84
CA SER A 516 -35.53 -7.71 -2.22
C SER A 516 -34.00 -7.64 -2.41
N VAL A 517 -33.25 -7.17 -1.41
CA VAL A 517 -31.78 -7.18 -1.41
C VAL A 517 -31.24 -8.62 -1.42
N ALA A 518 -31.73 -9.47 -0.51
CA ALA A 518 -31.32 -10.88 -0.45
C ALA A 518 -31.60 -11.62 -1.77
N ALA A 519 -32.80 -11.45 -2.33
CA ALA A 519 -33.16 -12.04 -3.61
C ALA A 519 -32.33 -11.49 -4.78
N TRP A 520 -31.91 -10.22 -4.71
CA TRP A 520 -31.01 -9.63 -5.69
C TRP A 520 -29.62 -10.26 -5.60
N LEU A 521 -29.07 -10.43 -4.39
CA LEU A 521 -27.80 -11.11 -4.16
C LEU A 521 -27.84 -12.54 -4.69
N ASP A 522 -28.89 -13.30 -4.40
CA ASP A 522 -29.05 -14.68 -4.91
C ASP A 522 -29.02 -14.77 -6.44
N ARG A 523 -29.64 -13.83 -7.14
CA ARG A 523 -29.63 -13.80 -8.60
C ARG A 523 -28.30 -13.41 -9.22
N ASN A 524 -27.49 -12.62 -8.52
CA ASN A 524 -26.27 -12.02 -9.07
C ASN A 524 -24.98 -12.68 -8.58
N ARG A 525 -24.97 -13.43 -7.47
CA ARG A 525 -23.77 -14.02 -6.87
C ARG A 525 -23.03 -14.99 -7.80
N SER A 526 -23.73 -15.74 -8.65
CA SER A 526 -23.13 -16.69 -9.60
C SER A 526 -22.24 -16.07 -10.67
N ILE A 527 -22.35 -14.75 -10.90
CA ILE A 527 -21.53 -14.02 -11.86
C ILE A 527 -20.09 -13.83 -11.34
N THR A 528 -19.88 -14.02 -10.05
CA THR A 528 -18.61 -13.72 -9.36
C THR A 528 -18.01 -14.92 -8.63
N ASP A 529 -18.56 -16.13 -8.84
CA ASP A 529 -18.06 -17.39 -8.29
C ASP A 529 -16.73 -17.87 -8.93
N SER A 530 -15.86 -16.95 -9.35
CA SER A 530 -14.46 -17.28 -9.50
C SER A 530 -13.84 -17.19 -8.11
N PRO A 531 -13.63 -18.31 -7.38
CA PRO A 531 -12.77 -18.24 -6.23
C PRO A 531 -11.41 -17.83 -6.79
N TYR A 532 -10.90 -16.67 -6.39
CA TYR A 532 -9.47 -16.46 -6.47
C TYR A 532 -8.85 -17.68 -5.79
N ASN A 533 -8.10 -18.45 -6.55
CA ASN A 533 -7.30 -19.52 -6.00
C ASN A 533 -6.30 -18.81 -5.08
N GLN A 534 -6.61 -18.82 -3.78
CA GLN A 534 -6.02 -17.95 -2.77
C GLN A 534 -4.53 -18.23 -2.58
N ASP A 535 -4.07 -19.39 -3.07
CA ASP A 535 -2.69 -19.85 -2.98
C ASP A 535 -1.76 -19.24 -4.06
N GLU A 536 -2.31 -18.62 -5.12
CA GLU A 536 -1.51 -18.08 -6.23
C GLU A 536 -1.23 -16.57 -6.13
N LEU A 537 -1.82 -15.84 -5.19
CA LEU A 537 -1.75 -14.38 -5.10
C LEU A 537 -0.80 -13.85 -4.02
N LEU A 538 -0.06 -14.71 -3.34
CA LEU A 538 1.00 -14.28 -2.43
C LEU A 538 2.32 -14.18 -3.19
N PRO A 539 2.94 -12.97 -3.32
CA PRO A 539 4.26 -12.79 -3.87
C PRO A 539 5.35 -13.40 -3.00
#